data_906c1bd8c9d9bd46011724b3d40e6e13
#
_entry.id   906c1bd8c9d9bd46011724b3d40e6e13
#
_cell.length_a   1.000
_cell.length_b   1.000
_cell.length_c   1.000
_cell.angle_alpha   90.00
_cell.angle_beta   90.00
_cell.angle_gamma   90.00
#
_symmetry.space_group_name_H-M   'P 1'
#
loop_
_entity.id
_entity.type
_entity.pdbx_description
1 polymer ?
#
loop_
_entity_poly.entity_id
_entity_poly.type
_entity_poly.pdbx_seq_one_letter_code
_entity_poly.pdbx_strand_id
1 'polypeptide(L)'
;MAPETKTKSHPRAWTSLGFPDWTLDAVAAMGFARATPVQASVWPLMGAGNKDVVVEAVTGSGKTLAFLIPLVHRILRLEEPTKKHHIAAIVIAPTRELAIQIHKTLTDLVAFHPASAALAPYLSSDEEKRPSTSSPAIVPQLLSGGRGSTISPAQDLSCFLRHSPNVIISTPGRLNDFLSSPHVHCPQSSFEILVLDEADRLLDLGFKADLQGILSRLPKQRRTGLFSASVGEAVSEIIRVGLRNPVKISVRVKTKSGDVIEERKTPASLQMTYLITPPQKKLPSVVQLLQTIEPRPLRSIIFLSTCAAVDYFSHILPALLPEGFQLNILHGKQDTKVREKGVSKFLNATEPSILLTTDVAARGLDFPAVDFVLQIDPPTDPKTFLHRCGRAGRAGRRGLSVVLLQPNESDYIPFLEIRKTPIAPFEHFGTEISDLEADQTTTRIRDIVKKDRALYDKAQKAFVSWVRSYSKHTTSSIFRTKDLDWALLGNGWGLLRLPKMPEARHFEGDRSLGCDIDWDKYAYQNKTREAQRLEALNAAPPDPAEADAHRAKRKRNAEAWSGNREQQETRVARRDKKQRKREAERREKMTGEEKARDMDLAQLLAAIRKENQKKYANGGNDDEFEGFD
;
A
#
# COMPACT_ATOMS: atom_id res chain seq x y z
N MET A 1 -19.28 36.93 -46.68
CA MET A 1 -18.69 36.76 -45.33
C MET A 1 -19.66 35.85 -44.55
N ALA A 2 -19.30 34.59 -44.42
CA ALA A 2 -20.06 33.63 -43.59
C ALA A 2 -19.64 33.83 -42.13
N PRO A 3 -20.57 33.74 -41.16
CA PRO A 3 -20.25 33.92 -39.73
C PRO A 3 -19.44 32.70 -39.24
N GLU A 4 -18.25 32.97 -38.70
CA GLU A 4 -17.47 31.98 -37.96
C GLU A 4 -18.31 31.47 -36.79
N THR A 5 -18.76 30.25 -36.89
CA THR A 5 -19.35 29.51 -35.77
C THR A 5 -18.26 29.23 -34.73
N LYS A 6 -18.20 30.08 -33.69
CA LYS A 6 -17.42 29.83 -32.48
C LYS A 6 -17.91 28.50 -31.90
N THR A 7 -17.25 27.41 -32.22
CA THR A 7 -17.43 26.12 -31.56
C THR A 7 -17.16 26.31 -30.08
N LYS A 8 -18.20 26.25 -29.24
CA LYS A 8 -18.07 26.25 -27.78
C LYS A 8 -17.14 25.11 -27.38
N SER A 9 -15.91 25.45 -26.99
CA SER A 9 -14.96 24.45 -26.51
C SER A 9 -15.54 23.73 -25.32
N HIS A 10 -15.40 22.41 -25.27
CA HIS A 10 -15.89 21.59 -24.17
C HIS A 10 -15.15 22.03 -22.88
N PRO A 11 -15.83 22.28 -21.74
CA PRO A 11 -15.21 22.85 -20.53
C PRO A 11 -14.08 22.01 -19.91
N ARG A 12 -13.79 20.83 -20.44
CA ARG A 12 -12.67 19.96 -20.09
C ARG A 12 -11.69 19.71 -21.23
N ALA A 13 -11.74 20.50 -22.28
CA ALA A 13 -10.67 20.49 -23.27
C ALA A 13 -9.40 21.09 -22.63
N TRP A 14 -8.23 20.52 -22.87
CA TRP A 14 -6.97 21.04 -22.34
C TRP A 14 -6.75 22.50 -22.75
N THR A 15 -7.14 22.87 -23.96
CA THR A 15 -7.09 24.23 -24.49
C THR A 15 -7.93 25.23 -23.70
N SER A 16 -9.03 24.79 -23.07
CA SER A 16 -9.90 25.66 -22.26
C SER A 16 -9.32 26.00 -20.87
N LEU A 17 -8.25 25.32 -20.45
CA LEU A 17 -7.59 25.53 -19.16
C LEU A 17 -6.45 26.56 -19.21
N GLY A 18 -6.13 27.11 -20.40
CA GLY A 18 -5.15 28.19 -20.58
C GLY A 18 -3.71 27.74 -20.36
N PHE A 19 -3.36 26.53 -20.77
CA PHE A 19 -1.99 26.03 -20.73
C PHE A 19 -1.17 26.55 -21.91
N PRO A 20 0.17 26.72 -21.74
CA PRO A 20 1.08 26.94 -22.83
C PRO A 20 1.12 25.76 -23.81
N ASP A 21 1.51 26.04 -25.06
CA ASP A 21 1.55 25.07 -26.17
C ASP A 21 2.37 23.81 -25.81
N TRP A 22 3.55 23.96 -25.21
CA TRP A 22 4.38 22.84 -24.80
C TRP A 22 3.68 21.87 -23.83
N THR A 23 2.79 22.39 -22.96
CA THR A 23 1.99 21.53 -22.06
C THR A 23 0.91 20.79 -22.83
N LEU A 24 0.29 21.46 -23.81
CA LEU A 24 -0.71 20.84 -24.69
C LEU A 24 -0.10 19.72 -25.53
N ASP A 25 1.08 19.97 -26.08
CA ASP A 25 1.85 18.98 -26.84
C ASP A 25 2.24 17.79 -25.96
N ALA A 26 2.69 18.03 -24.73
CA ALA A 26 3.05 16.98 -23.79
C ALA A 26 1.86 16.06 -23.44
N VAL A 27 0.70 16.64 -23.10
CA VAL A 27 -0.49 15.82 -22.74
C VAL A 27 -1.06 15.08 -23.95
N ALA A 28 -0.94 15.68 -25.16
CA ALA A 28 -1.34 15.02 -26.41
C ALA A 28 -0.42 13.83 -26.72
N ALA A 29 0.90 14.01 -26.61
CA ALA A 29 1.89 12.94 -26.81
C ALA A 29 1.73 11.79 -25.80
N MET A 30 1.29 12.10 -24.56
CA MET A 30 0.94 11.11 -23.55
C MET A 30 -0.40 10.41 -23.82
N GLY A 31 -1.13 10.77 -24.88
CA GLY A 31 -2.40 10.15 -25.26
C GLY A 31 -3.63 10.66 -24.51
N PHE A 32 -3.56 11.80 -23.82
CA PHE A 32 -4.67 12.35 -23.05
C PHE A 32 -5.47 13.39 -23.85
N ALA A 33 -6.57 12.95 -24.47
CA ALA A 33 -7.40 13.83 -25.29
C ALA A 33 -8.16 14.92 -24.51
N ARG A 34 -8.50 14.66 -23.23
CA ARG A 34 -9.26 15.59 -22.38
C ARG A 34 -8.78 15.53 -20.92
N ALA A 35 -8.84 16.66 -20.24
CA ALA A 35 -8.58 16.72 -18.80
C ALA A 35 -9.66 15.94 -18.02
N THR A 36 -9.23 15.23 -17.00
CA THR A 36 -10.14 14.59 -16.06
C THR A 36 -10.84 15.62 -15.16
N PRO A 37 -11.98 15.30 -14.53
CA PRO A 37 -12.61 16.22 -13.57
C PRO A 37 -11.67 16.66 -12.44
N VAL A 38 -10.82 15.75 -11.95
CA VAL A 38 -9.81 16.06 -10.91
C VAL A 38 -8.80 17.11 -11.41
N GLN A 39 -8.26 16.91 -12.61
CA GLN A 39 -7.28 17.84 -13.22
C GLN A 39 -7.88 19.23 -13.44
N ALA A 40 -9.09 19.28 -13.99
CA ALA A 40 -9.80 20.55 -14.23
C ALA A 40 -10.15 21.29 -12.93
N SER A 41 -10.42 20.57 -11.82
CA SER A 41 -10.75 21.17 -10.53
C SER A 41 -9.52 21.63 -9.74
N VAL A 42 -8.39 20.92 -9.85
CA VAL A 42 -7.16 21.22 -9.11
C VAL A 42 -6.42 22.43 -9.71
N TRP A 43 -6.39 22.51 -11.05
CA TRP A 43 -5.63 23.54 -11.76
C TRP A 43 -5.93 24.98 -11.31
N PRO A 44 -7.20 25.46 -11.27
CA PRO A 44 -7.50 26.84 -10.88
C PRO A 44 -7.15 27.14 -9.41
N LEU A 45 -7.05 26.14 -8.55
CA LEU A 45 -6.77 26.31 -7.13
C LEU A 45 -5.27 26.26 -6.81
N MET A 46 -4.58 25.28 -7.34
CA MET A 46 -3.20 24.97 -6.98
C MET A 46 -2.19 25.52 -8.00
N GLY A 47 -2.56 25.57 -9.27
CA GLY A 47 -1.71 26.05 -10.37
C GLY A 47 -1.84 27.56 -10.59
N ALA A 48 -3.03 28.03 -10.92
CA ALA A 48 -3.31 29.44 -11.14
C ALA A 48 -3.52 30.21 -9.82
N GLY A 49 -4.15 29.56 -8.83
CA GLY A 49 -4.43 30.13 -7.52
C GLY A 49 -3.37 29.80 -6.45
N ASN A 50 -3.60 30.35 -5.26
CA ASN A 50 -2.75 30.16 -4.08
C ASN A 50 -3.48 29.42 -2.97
N LYS A 51 -4.06 28.24 -3.27
CA LYS A 51 -4.80 27.43 -2.31
C LYS A 51 -4.10 26.09 -2.07
N ASP A 52 -4.13 25.65 -0.84
CA ASP A 52 -3.84 24.27 -0.52
C ASP A 52 -5.06 23.43 -0.91
N VAL A 53 -4.84 22.18 -1.33
CA VAL A 53 -5.92 21.31 -1.78
C VAL A 53 -5.87 19.95 -1.09
N VAL A 54 -7.04 19.42 -0.77
CA VAL A 54 -7.24 18.03 -0.38
C VAL A 54 -8.12 17.37 -1.43
N VAL A 55 -7.53 16.44 -2.16
CA VAL A 55 -8.20 15.77 -3.27
C VAL A 55 -8.54 14.34 -2.87
N GLU A 56 -9.84 14.08 -2.73
CA GLU A 56 -10.37 12.74 -2.54
C GLU A 56 -10.83 12.18 -3.88
N ALA A 57 -10.07 11.24 -4.42
CA ALA A 57 -10.34 10.68 -5.73
C ALA A 57 -9.78 9.26 -5.86
N VAL A 58 -10.54 8.38 -6.49
CA VAL A 58 -10.17 6.97 -6.73
C VAL A 58 -8.91 6.83 -7.59
N THR A 59 -8.29 5.65 -7.55
CA THR A 59 -7.16 5.34 -8.44
C THR A 59 -7.61 5.38 -9.91
N GLY A 60 -6.73 5.87 -10.80
CA GLY A 60 -7.06 6.04 -12.22
C GLY A 60 -7.83 7.32 -12.58
N SER A 61 -8.11 8.20 -11.61
CA SER A 61 -8.79 9.49 -11.86
C SER A 61 -7.88 10.59 -12.45
N GLY A 62 -6.60 10.29 -12.71
CA GLY A 62 -5.64 11.25 -13.29
C GLY A 62 -4.96 12.14 -12.25
N LYS A 63 -4.86 11.73 -10.98
CA LYS A 63 -4.24 12.49 -9.89
C LYS A 63 -2.81 12.92 -10.19
N THR A 64 -2.00 12.06 -10.81
CA THR A 64 -0.58 12.34 -11.05
C THR A 64 -0.39 13.61 -11.88
N LEU A 65 -1.04 13.75 -13.01
CA LEU A 65 -0.98 14.99 -13.80
C LEU A 65 -1.71 16.16 -13.11
N ALA A 66 -2.74 15.87 -12.28
CA ALA A 66 -3.44 16.91 -11.54
C ALA A 66 -2.54 17.68 -10.58
N PHE A 67 -1.47 17.06 -10.04
CA PHE A 67 -0.51 17.76 -9.22
C PHE A 67 0.80 18.11 -9.95
N LEU A 68 1.24 17.32 -10.92
CA LEU A 68 2.50 17.60 -11.63
C LEU A 68 2.39 18.86 -12.50
N ILE A 69 1.29 19.04 -13.23
CA ILE A 69 1.09 20.23 -14.06
C ILE A 69 1.14 21.52 -13.21
N PRO A 70 0.33 21.67 -12.13
CA PRO A 70 0.45 22.82 -11.23
C PRO A 70 1.85 23.02 -10.64
N LEU A 71 2.52 21.93 -10.23
CA LEU A 71 3.87 21.96 -9.67
C LEU A 71 4.87 22.57 -10.67
N VAL A 72 4.88 22.07 -11.89
CA VAL A 72 5.77 22.55 -12.96
C VAL A 72 5.50 24.02 -13.27
N HIS A 73 4.24 24.38 -13.49
CA HIS A 73 3.87 25.75 -13.81
C HIS A 73 4.22 26.76 -12.72
N ARG A 74 4.11 26.38 -11.45
CA ARG A 74 4.52 27.26 -10.34
C ARG A 74 6.01 27.56 -10.35
N ILE A 75 6.84 26.54 -10.57
CA ILE A 75 8.31 26.74 -10.63
C ILE A 75 8.71 27.54 -11.85
N LEU A 76 8.07 27.28 -12.99
CA LEU A 76 8.38 28.01 -14.23
C LEU A 76 7.91 29.48 -14.22
N ARG A 77 7.04 29.89 -13.31
CA ARG A 77 6.60 31.27 -13.08
C ARG A 77 7.48 32.07 -12.13
N LEU A 78 8.50 31.44 -11.52
CA LEU A 78 9.44 32.17 -10.69
C LEU A 78 10.17 33.23 -11.57
N GLU A 79 10.40 34.39 -11.01
CA GLU A 79 11.10 35.47 -11.71
C GLU A 79 12.57 35.12 -12.01
N GLU A 80 13.18 34.36 -11.10
CA GLU A 80 14.56 33.90 -11.21
C GLU A 80 14.65 32.36 -11.14
N PRO A 81 15.66 31.76 -11.81
CA PRO A 81 15.94 30.33 -11.65
C PRO A 81 16.22 29.97 -10.18
N THR A 82 15.80 28.77 -9.79
CA THR A 82 16.09 28.23 -8.44
C THR A 82 17.61 28.22 -8.20
N LYS A 83 18.06 28.79 -7.09
CA LYS A 83 19.49 28.85 -6.71
C LYS A 83 20.07 27.45 -6.55
N LYS A 84 21.40 27.33 -6.64
CA LYS A 84 22.10 26.05 -6.44
C LYS A 84 21.76 25.46 -5.08
N HIS A 85 21.50 24.14 -5.05
CA HIS A 85 21.17 23.36 -3.87
C HIS A 85 19.87 23.78 -3.15
N HIS A 86 19.02 24.58 -3.82
CA HIS A 86 17.69 24.91 -3.33
C HIS A 86 16.64 24.01 -3.97
N ILE A 87 15.76 23.47 -3.17
CA ILE A 87 14.61 22.68 -3.60
C ILE A 87 13.39 23.61 -3.71
N ALA A 88 12.71 23.57 -4.85
CA ALA A 88 11.49 24.33 -5.09
C ALA A 88 10.22 23.48 -4.87
N ALA A 89 10.30 22.18 -5.12
CA ALA A 89 9.16 21.29 -4.91
C ALA A 89 9.57 19.90 -4.40
N ILE A 90 8.67 19.30 -3.63
CA ILE A 90 8.81 17.92 -3.13
C ILE A 90 7.52 17.17 -3.40
N VAL A 91 7.64 15.93 -3.92
CA VAL A 91 6.55 14.97 -4.04
C VAL A 91 6.87 13.74 -3.19
N ILE A 92 5.99 13.41 -2.27
CA ILE A 92 6.12 12.25 -1.37
C ILE A 92 5.18 11.15 -1.81
N ALA A 93 5.72 9.97 -2.09
CA ALA A 93 4.99 8.77 -2.45
C ALA A 93 5.22 7.65 -1.42
N PRO A 94 4.21 6.80 -1.12
CA PRO A 94 4.33 5.73 -0.11
C PRO A 94 5.25 4.59 -0.52
N THR A 95 5.43 4.38 -1.82
CA THR A 95 6.25 3.28 -2.37
C THR A 95 7.23 3.80 -3.39
N ARG A 96 8.32 3.05 -3.57
CA ARG A 96 9.38 3.39 -4.54
C ARG A 96 8.86 3.33 -5.97
N GLU A 97 8.07 2.32 -6.25
CA GLU A 97 7.50 2.11 -7.59
C GLU A 97 6.62 3.30 -8.00
N LEU A 98 5.81 3.81 -7.08
CA LEU A 98 5.02 5.01 -7.33
C LEU A 98 5.94 6.23 -7.51
N ALA A 99 6.98 6.37 -6.69
CA ALA A 99 7.95 7.45 -6.83
C ALA A 99 8.66 7.41 -8.21
N ILE A 100 9.07 6.22 -8.67
CA ILE A 100 9.66 6.01 -10.01
C ILE A 100 8.67 6.40 -11.10
N GLN A 101 7.42 6.00 -10.98
CA GLN A 101 6.37 6.35 -11.94
C GLN A 101 6.11 7.85 -12.02
N ILE A 102 5.99 8.51 -10.85
CA ILE A 102 5.81 9.97 -10.78
C ILE A 102 7.01 10.67 -11.39
N HIS A 103 8.24 10.22 -11.10
CA HIS A 103 9.46 10.77 -11.69
C HIS A 103 9.47 10.63 -13.21
N LYS A 104 9.14 9.43 -13.72
CA LYS A 104 9.03 9.21 -15.16
C LYS A 104 8.01 10.14 -15.80
N THR A 105 6.78 10.21 -15.23
CA THR A 105 5.71 11.08 -15.75
C THR A 105 6.14 12.55 -15.74
N LEU A 106 6.86 12.99 -14.71
CA LEU A 106 7.41 14.35 -14.66
C LEU A 106 8.46 14.57 -15.75
N THR A 107 9.39 13.63 -15.92
CA THR A 107 10.44 13.70 -16.96
C THR A 107 9.80 13.72 -18.36
N ASP A 108 8.82 12.87 -18.61
CA ASP A 108 8.09 12.84 -19.89
C ASP A 108 7.33 14.17 -20.14
N LEU A 109 6.74 14.76 -19.09
CA LEU A 109 6.06 16.06 -19.18
C LEU A 109 7.03 17.20 -19.51
N VAL A 110 8.14 17.32 -18.79
CA VAL A 110 9.09 18.43 -18.93
C VAL A 110 10.03 18.28 -20.14
N ALA A 111 10.05 17.13 -20.79
CA ALA A 111 10.75 16.93 -22.06
C ALA A 111 10.23 17.83 -23.20
N PHE A 112 8.99 18.32 -23.08
CA PHE A 112 8.40 19.29 -24.01
C PHE A 112 8.69 20.74 -23.65
N HIS A 113 9.24 21.02 -22.45
CA HIS A 113 9.62 22.37 -22.07
C HIS A 113 11.08 22.66 -22.50
N PRO A 114 11.34 23.63 -23.39
CA PRO A 114 12.65 23.80 -24.05
C PRO A 114 13.82 23.91 -23.07
N ALA A 115 13.70 24.77 -22.06
CA ALA A 115 14.76 25.00 -21.08
C ALA A 115 15.03 23.78 -20.18
N SER A 116 13.99 22.97 -19.87
CA SER A 116 14.14 21.75 -19.07
C SER A 116 14.69 20.60 -19.92
N ALA A 117 14.21 20.46 -21.17
CA ALA A 117 14.67 19.44 -22.11
C ALA A 117 16.17 19.59 -22.43
N ALA A 118 16.67 20.82 -22.57
CA ALA A 118 18.07 21.09 -22.79
C ALA A 118 18.99 20.61 -21.64
N LEU A 119 18.45 20.44 -20.44
CA LEU A 119 19.19 19.96 -19.27
C LEU A 119 19.19 18.43 -19.11
N ALA A 120 18.28 17.72 -19.77
CA ALA A 120 18.11 16.28 -19.62
C ALA A 120 19.39 15.46 -19.93
N PRO A 121 20.21 15.76 -20.95
CA PRO A 121 21.45 15.02 -21.21
C PRO A 121 22.43 15.06 -20.04
N TYR A 122 22.56 16.22 -19.38
CA TYR A 122 23.50 16.39 -18.25
C TYR A 122 23.08 15.60 -17.00
N LEU A 123 21.78 15.29 -16.84
CA LEU A 123 21.29 14.52 -15.71
C LEU A 123 21.63 13.01 -15.82
N SER A 124 21.91 12.56 -17.03
CA SER A 124 22.31 11.17 -17.32
C SER A 124 23.83 10.97 -17.33
N SER A 125 24.61 12.04 -17.29
CA SER A 125 26.08 12.01 -17.31
C SER A 125 26.63 12.09 -15.89
N ASP A 126 27.51 11.14 -15.54
CA ASP A 126 28.24 11.18 -14.27
C ASP A 126 29.46 12.14 -14.30
N GLU A 127 29.86 12.62 -15.46
CA GLU A 127 31.08 13.41 -15.66
C GLU A 127 30.80 14.91 -15.82
N GLU A 128 29.69 15.29 -16.43
CA GLU A 128 29.39 16.68 -16.76
C GLU A 128 28.56 17.41 -15.70
N LYS A 129 29.01 18.60 -15.31
CA LYS A 129 28.22 19.50 -14.46
C LYS A 129 27.14 20.19 -15.29
N ARG A 130 25.95 20.25 -14.76
CA ARG A 130 24.84 20.99 -15.36
C ARG A 130 25.22 22.47 -15.57
N PRO A 131 24.98 23.05 -16.77
CA PRO A 131 25.15 24.46 -17.00
C PRO A 131 24.15 25.29 -16.18
N SER A 132 24.51 26.54 -15.85
CA SER A 132 23.57 27.49 -15.26
C SER A 132 22.58 27.96 -16.33
N THR A 133 21.32 28.09 -15.94
CA THR A 133 20.24 28.57 -16.82
C THR A 133 19.86 30.00 -16.45
N SER A 134 19.59 30.84 -17.45
CA SER A 134 19.07 32.20 -17.26
C SER A 134 17.55 32.25 -17.02
N SER A 135 16.84 31.16 -17.36
CA SER A 135 15.40 31.04 -17.17
C SER A 135 15.05 29.86 -16.22
N PRO A 136 13.92 29.94 -15.54
CA PRO A 136 13.45 28.82 -14.72
C PRO A 136 13.33 27.53 -15.53
N ALA A 137 13.82 26.44 -14.96
CA ALA A 137 13.76 25.11 -15.55
C ALA A 137 13.49 24.05 -14.47
N ILE A 138 12.95 22.91 -14.86
CA ILE A 138 12.66 21.78 -13.98
C ILE A 138 13.77 20.77 -14.06
N VAL A 139 14.33 20.43 -12.91
CA VAL A 139 15.39 19.42 -12.77
C VAL A 139 14.96 18.43 -11.71
N PRO A 140 14.38 17.28 -12.09
CA PRO A 140 13.91 16.30 -11.15
C PRO A 140 15.03 15.40 -10.65
N GLN A 141 14.93 14.98 -9.37
CA GLN A 141 15.72 13.89 -8.80
C GLN A 141 14.81 12.91 -8.06
N LEU A 142 15.01 11.62 -8.33
CA LEU A 142 14.36 10.53 -7.61
C LEU A 142 15.27 10.09 -6.46
N LEU A 143 14.76 10.13 -5.23
CA LEU A 143 15.42 9.52 -4.07
C LEU A 143 14.73 8.19 -3.75
N SER A 144 15.37 7.09 -4.11
CA SER A 144 14.85 5.76 -3.83
C SER A 144 15.75 5.02 -2.85
N GLY A 145 15.32 4.93 -1.60
CA GLY A 145 16.05 4.23 -0.54
C GLY A 145 15.54 2.82 -0.25
N GLY A 146 16.28 2.07 0.59
CA GLY A 146 15.87 0.82 1.22
C GLY A 146 16.74 -0.40 0.86
N ARG A 147 16.42 -1.58 1.41
CA ARG A 147 17.17 -2.83 1.17
C ARG A 147 17.25 -3.12 -0.32
N GLY A 148 18.47 -3.37 -0.83
CA GLY A 148 18.70 -3.65 -2.25
C GLY A 148 18.69 -2.42 -3.17
N SER A 149 18.60 -1.19 -2.64
CA SER A 149 18.85 0.00 -3.45
C SER A 149 20.32 0.02 -3.89
N THR A 150 20.54 0.19 -5.18
CA THR A 150 21.90 0.34 -5.74
C THR A 150 22.48 1.73 -5.47
N ILE A 151 21.62 2.70 -5.09
CA ILE A 151 22.00 4.09 -4.82
C ILE A 151 22.03 4.31 -3.29
N SER A 152 23.20 4.62 -2.76
CA SER A 152 23.38 4.94 -1.35
C SER A 152 22.90 6.35 -1.01
N PRO A 153 22.67 6.70 0.29
CA PRO A 153 22.39 8.08 0.71
C PRO A 153 23.46 9.08 0.26
N ALA A 154 24.71 8.66 0.29
CA ALA A 154 25.84 9.49 -0.12
C ALA A 154 25.83 9.77 -1.63
N GLN A 155 25.46 8.78 -2.44
CA GLN A 155 25.31 8.96 -3.90
C GLN A 155 24.13 9.88 -4.24
N ASP A 156 23.00 9.80 -3.55
CA ASP A 156 21.88 10.73 -3.74
C ASP A 156 22.31 12.17 -3.44
N LEU A 157 23.05 12.38 -2.35
CA LEU A 157 23.56 13.69 -1.99
C LEU A 157 24.62 14.17 -2.99
N SER A 158 25.51 13.31 -3.45
CA SER A 158 26.51 13.62 -4.47
C SER A 158 25.85 14.05 -5.79
N CYS A 159 24.82 13.33 -6.23
CA CYS A 159 24.02 13.70 -7.40
C CYS A 159 23.33 15.07 -7.22
N PHE A 160 22.75 15.31 -6.04
CA PHE A 160 22.13 16.60 -5.71
C PHE A 160 23.13 17.76 -5.77
N LEU A 161 24.30 17.60 -5.17
CA LEU A 161 25.34 18.64 -5.17
C LEU A 161 25.90 18.91 -6.57
N ARG A 162 25.95 17.87 -7.42
CA ARG A 162 26.45 18.00 -8.81
C ARG A 162 25.46 18.69 -9.73
N HIS A 163 24.20 18.21 -9.72
CA HIS A 163 23.19 18.64 -10.69
C HIS A 163 22.22 19.70 -10.16
N SER A 164 22.23 19.97 -8.84
CA SER A 164 21.32 20.93 -8.19
C SER A 164 19.86 20.79 -8.63
N PRO A 165 19.24 19.61 -8.49
CA PRO A 165 17.84 19.42 -8.82
C PRO A 165 16.96 20.29 -7.93
N ASN A 166 15.86 20.79 -8.50
CA ASN A 166 14.91 21.64 -7.79
C ASN A 166 13.56 20.95 -7.51
N VAL A 167 13.35 19.77 -8.05
CA VAL A 167 12.18 18.92 -7.75
C VAL A 167 12.65 17.57 -7.23
N ILE A 168 12.24 17.25 -6.00
CA ILE A 168 12.58 15.97 -5.36
C ILE A 168 11.35 15.09 -5.30
N ILE A 169 11.48 13.84 -5.76
CA ILE A 169 10.45 12.82 -5.65
C ILE A 169 11.01 11.68 -4.79
N SER A 170 10.31 11.33 -3.71
CA SER A 170 10.87 10.39 -2.73
C SER A 170 9.82 9.63 -1.92
N THR A 171 10.30 8.60 -1.22
CA THR A 171 9.58 7.98 -0.10
C THR A 171 9.93 8.68 1.22
N PRO A 172 9.04 8.66 2.25
CA PRO A 172 9.21 9.48 3.47
C PRO A 172 10.53 9.27 4.20
N GLY A 173 10.92 8.03 4.51
CA GLY A 173 12.14 7.78 5.29
C GLY A 173 13.39 8.29 4.59
N ARG A 174 13.54 8.04 3.27
CA ARG A 174 14.69 8.51 2.49
C ARG A 174 14.74 10.04 2.40
N LEU A 175 13.57 10.67 2.25
CA LEU A 175 13.47 12.13 2.21
C LEU A 175 13.83 12.75 3.55
N ASN A 176 13.36 12.17 4.66
CA ASN A 176 13.64 12.67 6.00
C ASN A 176 15.14 12.65 6.31
N ASP A 177 15.84 11.56 5.92
CA ASP A 177 17.29 11.46 6.02
C ASP A 177 17.99 12.49 5.14
N PHE A 178 17.54 12.64 3.89
CA PHE A 178 18.11 13.58 2.92
C PHE A 178 18.00 15.03 3.35
N LEU A 179 16.83 15.47 3.84
CA LEU A 179 16.60 16.82 4.36
C LEU A 179 17.34 17.11 5.68
N SER A 180 17.96 16.10 6.31
CA SER A 180 18.81 16.29 7.48
C SER A 180 20.21 16.77 7.11
N SER A 181 20.59 16.72 5.85
CA SER A 181 21.88 17.19 5.36
C SER A 181 21.98 18.73 5.40
N PRO A 182 23.08 19.30 5.89
CA PRO A 182 23.28 20.75 5.93
C PRO A 182 23.44 21.39 4.55
N HIS A 183 23.62 20.58 3.51
CA HIS A 183 23.79 21.04 2.13
C HIS A 183 22.48 21.14 1.33
N VAL A 184 21.37 20.71 1.93
CA VAL A 184 20.05 20.68 1.29
C VAL A 184 19.20 21.81 1.85
N HIS A 185 18.78 22.73 1.00
CA HIS A 185 18.07 23.92 1.42
C HIS A 185 16.65 23.98 0.84
N CYS A 186 15.68 24.24 1.69
CA CYS A 186 14.29 24.51 1.33
C CYS A 186 13.88 25.90 1.86
N PRO A 187 14.49 27.00 1.38
CA PRO A 187 14.20 28.33 1.92
C PRO A 187 12.82 28.81 1.47
N GLN A 188 12.20 29.64 2.29
CA GLN A 188 10.86 30.18 2.02
C GLN A 188 10.78 30.97 0.70
N SER A 189 11.87 31.57 0.28
CA SER A 189 11.95 32.38 -0.96
C SER A 189 11.86 31.58 -2.25
N SER A 190 12.14 30.27 -2.22
CA SER A 190 12.17 29.43 -3.43
C SER A 190 11.38 28.13 -3.31
N PHE A 191 10.94 27.76 -2.10
CA PHE A 191 10.16 26.53 -1.91
C PHE A 191 8.67 26.79 -2.16
N GLU A 192 8.16 26.28 -3.27
CA GLU A 192 6.81 26.57 -3.74
C GLU A 192 5.77 25.55 -3.27
N ILE A 193 6.08 24.26 -3.38
CA ILE A 193 5.01 23.25 -3.32
C ILE A 193 5.47 21.92 -2.70
N LEU A 194 4.61 21.38 -1.84
CA LEU A 194 4.68 20.03 -1.31
C LEU A 194 3.47 19.23 -1.79
N VAL A 195 3.71 18.02 -2.31
CA VAL A 195 2.66 17.07 -2.68
C VAL A 195 2.80 15.81 -1.85
N LEU A 196 1.68 15.37 -1.26
CA LEU A 196 1.54 14.08 -0.57
C LEU A 196 0.61 13.21 -1.42
N ASP A 197 1.16 12.23 -2.12
CA ASP A 197 0.35 11.30 -2.90
C ASP A 197 0.05 10.03 -2.11
N GLU A 198 -1.15 9.48 -2.28
CA GLU A 198 -1.69 8.35 -1.51
C GLU A 198 -1.49 8.54 0.01
N ALA A 199 -1.96 9.69 0.53
CA ALA A 199 -1.75 10.09 1.92
C ALA A 199 -2.30 9.10 2.95
N ASP A 200 -3.41 8.42 2.67
CA ASP A 200 -3.93 7.32 3.47
C ASP A 200 -2.91 6.17 3.57
N ARG A 201 -2.24 5.84 2.48
CA ARG A 201 -1.23 4.77 2.45
C ARG A 201 0.06 5.16 3.18
N LEU A 202 0.46 6.42 3.09
CA LEU A 202 1.62 6.93 3.85
C LEU A 202 1.46 6.67 5.35
N LEU A 203 0.23 6.83 5.87
CA LEU A 203 -0.09 6.59 7.27
C LEU A 203 -0.22 5.11 7.62
N ASP A 204 -0.89 4.32 6.77
CA ASP A 204 -1.04 2.87 6.94
C ASP A 204 0.31 2.16 7.02
N LEU A 205 1.32 2.65 6.30
CA LEU A 205 2.69 2.13 6.33
C LEU A 205 3.52 2.61 7.52
N GLY A 206 2.95 3.46 8.39
CA GLY A 206 3.60 3.92 9.62
C GLY A 206 4.55 5.10 9.45
N PHE A 207 4.52 5.82 8.32
CA PHE A 207 5.39 6.98 8.05
C PHE A 207 4.98 8.27 8.77
N LYS A 208 4.11 8.21 9.77
CA LYS A 208 3.64 9.40 10.51
C LYS A 208 4.79 10.21 11.10
N ALA A 209 5.77 9.54 11.72
CA ALA A 209 6.93 10.20 12.33
C ALA A 209 7.84 10.87 11.27
N ASP A 210 8.08 10.18 10.15
CA ASP A 210 8.88 10.73 9.05
C ASP A 210 8.20 11.95 8.44
N LEU A 211 6.89 11.89 8.19
CA LEU A 211 6.11 13.02 7.67
C LEU A 211 6.15 14.23 8.61
N GLN A 212 6.02 14.02 9.92
CA GLN A 212 6.16 15.08 10.91
C GLN A 212 7.56 15.70 10.90
N GLY A 213 8.61 14.87 10.79
CA GLY A 213 9.99 15.30 10.64
C GLY A 213 10.21 16.14 9.38
N ILE A 214 9.68 15.71 8.24
CA ILE A 214 9.74 16.44 6.97
C ILE A 214 9.00 17.78 7.09
N LEU A 215 7.75 17.76 7.55
CA LEU A 215 6.92 18.97 7.66
C LEU A 215 7.54 20.03 8.58
N SER A 216 8.28 19.61 9.62
CA SER A 216 8.96 20.53 10.54
C SER A 216 10.17 21.26 9.90
N ARG A 217 10.77 20.66 8.86
CA ARG A 217 11.93 21.24 8.14
C ARG A 217 11.55 22.10 6.96
N LEU A 218 10.29 22.01 6.50
CA LEU A 218 9.83 22.77 5.35
C LEU A 218 9.23 24.13 5.74
N PRO A 219 9.36 25.17 4.90
CA PRO A 219 8.77 26.47 5.15
C PRO A 219 7.26 26.38 5.36
N LYS A 220 6.72 27.20 6.27
CA LYS A 220 5.28 27.22 6.55
C LYS A 220 4.48 27.88 5.41
N GLN A 221 5.07 28.76 4.63
CA GLN A 221 4.39 29.51 3.55
C GLN A 221 4.44 28.79 2.19
N ARG A 222 4.50 27.48 2.19
CA ARG A 222 4.38 26.66 0.98
C ARG A 222 2.92 26.43 0.56
N ARG A 223 2.71 25.95 -0.66
CA ARG A 223 1.44 25.31 -1.06
C ARG A 223 1.55 23.82 -0.80
N THR A 224 0.47 23.24 -0.34
CA THR A 224 0.43 21.79 -0.07
C THR A 224 -0.76 21.17 -0.78
N GLY A 225 -0.49 20.14 -1.59
CA GLY A 225 -1.49 19.27 -2.20
C GLY A 225 -1.49 17.90 -1.54
N LEU A 226 -2.62 17.48 -1.01
CA LEU A 226 -2.82 16.16 -0.45
C LEU A 226 -3.76 15.38 -1.34
N PHE A 227 -3.30 14.25 -1.87
CA PHE A 227 -4.05 13.37 -2.76
C PHE A 227 -4.23 12.01 -2.08
N SER A 228 -5.48 11.57 -1.99
CA SER A 228 -5.82 10.33 -1.30
C SER A 228 -7.04 9.67 -1.93
N ALA A 229 -7.16 8.35 -1.78
CA ALA A 229 -8.37 7.64 -2.16
C ALA A 229 -9.45 7.76 -1.06
N SER A 230 -9.04 8.04 0.19
CA SER A 230 -9.95 8.24 1.31
C SER A 230 -9.39 9.26 2.29
N VAL A 231 -10.27 10.09 2.88
CA VAL A 231 -9.91 11.07 3.90
C VAL A 231 -10.48 10.61 5.24
N GLY A 232 -9.73 9.74 5.92
CA GLY A 232 -10.07 9.28 7.27
C GLY A 232 -9.49 10.19 8.36
N GLU A 233 -9.72 9.81 9.62
CA GLU A 233 -9.29 10.58 10.80
C GLU A 233 -7.77 10.82 10.83
N ALA A 234 -6.97 9.82 10.55
CA ALA A 234 -5.52 9.92 10.50
C ALA A 234 -5.02 10.90 9.42
N VAL A 235 -5.66 10.92 8.25
CA VAL A 235 -5.36 11.88 7.17
C VAL A 235 -5.77 13.29 7.61
N SER A 236 -6.89 13.44 8.33
CA SER A 236 -7.35 14.71 8.88
C SER A 236 -6.37 15.31 9.88
N GLU A 237 -5.59 14.50 10.59
CA GLU A 237 -4.52 14.97 11.46
C GLU A 237 -3.36 15.60 10.65
N ILE A 238 -2.95 14.97 9.54
CA ILE A 238 -1.94 15.56 8.64
C ILE A 238 -2.45 16.86 8.01
N ILE A 239 -3.73 16.90 7.61
CA ILE A 239 -4.33 18.11 7.06
C ILE A 239 -4.20 19.26 8.04
N ARG A 240 -4.48 19.04 9.33
CA ARG A 240 -4.37 20.07 10.38
C ARG A 240 -2.95 20.59 10.59
N VAL A 241 -1.95 19.73 10.47
CA VAL A 241 -0.55 20.09 10.73
C VAL A 241 0.15 20.63 9.48
N GLY A 242 -0.19 20.09 8.31
CA GLY A 242 0.54 20.29 7.07
C GLY A 242 -0.07 21.27 6.08
N LEU A 243 -1.37 21.56 6.16
CA LEU A 243 -2.10 22.38 5.19
C LEU A 243 -2.70 23.64 5.82
N ARG A 244 -2.87 24.69 5.00
CA ARG A 244 -3.44 25.98 5.39
C ARG A 244 -4.77 26.21 4.70
N ASN A 245 -5.87 26.14 5.44
CA ASN A 245 -7.22 26.35 4.95
C ASN A 245 -7.46 25.70 3.57
N PRO A 246 -7.29 24.37 3.47
CA PRO A 246 -7.31 23.67 2.19
C PRO A 246 -8.73 23.60 1.61
N VAL A 247 -8.80 23.70 0.28
CA VAL A 247 -10.04 23.43 -0.45
C VAL A 247 -10.15 21.91 -0.65
N LYS A 248 -11.27 21.34 -0.19
CA LYS A 248 -11.57 19.92 -0.42
C LYS A 248 -12.22 19.74 -1.79
N ILE A 249 -11.63 18.85 -2.59
CA ILE A 249 -12.13 18.44 -3.90
C ILE A 249 -12.53 16.97 -3.79
N SER A 250 -13.82 16.70 -3.93
CA SER A 250 -14.37 15.35 -4.05
C SER A 250 -15.05 15.25 -5.41
N VAL A 251 -14.56 14.35 -6.27
CA VAL A 251 -15.08 14.21 -7.62
C VAL A 251 -16.20 13.17 -7.62
N ARG A 252 -17.44 13.62 -7.73
CA ARG A 252 -18.62 12.76 -7.85
C ARG A 252 -18.93 12.49 -9.32
N VAL A 253 -19.12 11.23 -9.68
CA VAL A 253 -19.55 10.84 -11.03
C VAL A 253 -21.07 10.86 -11.08
N LYS A 254 -21.67 11.76 -11.89
CA LYS A 254 -23.11 11.76 -12.16
C LYS A 254 -23.44 10.67 -13.18
N THR A 255 -24.45 9.85 -12.91
CA THR A 255 -25.02 8.93 -13.88
C THR A 255 -25.95 9.64 -14.86
N LYS A 256 -26.20 9.03 -16.03
CA LYS A 256 -27.05 9.55 -17.09
C LYS A 256 -28.52 9.77 -16.66
N SER A 257 -28.98 9.18 -15.56
CA SER A 257 -30.34 9.29 -15.03
C SER A 257 -30.61 10.51 -14.14
N GLY A 258 -29.63 11.40 -13.94
CA GLY A 258 -29.86 12.63 -13.16
C GLY A 258 -29.87 12.45 -11.64
N ASP A 259 -29.99 11.25 -11.14
CA ASP A 259 -29.92 10.95 -9.72
C ASP A 259 -28.48 11.11 -9.22
N VAL A 260 -28.33 11.84 -8.13
CA VAL A 260 -27.05 11.93 -7.40
C VAL A 260 -26.84 10.58 -6.73
N ILE A 261 -26.27 9.62 -7.47
CA ILE A 261 -25.88 8.37 -6.85
C ILE A 261 -24.70 8.70 -5.93
N GLU A 262 -24.91 8.46 -4.64
CA GLU A 262 -23.85 8.41 -3.66
C GLU A 262 -22.68 7.60 -4.23
N GLU A 263 -21.49 8.17 -4.15
CA GLU A 263 -20.18 7.71 -4.64
C GLU A 263 -20.09 6.21 -4.89
N ARG A 264 -20.15 5.78 -6.14
CA ARG A 264 -19.53 4.50 -6.51
C ARG A 264 -18.01 4.69 -6.37
N LYS A 265 -17.45 4.07 -5.36
CA LYS A 265 -15.99 4.07 -5.09
C LYS A 265 -15.20 3.32 -6.16
N THR A 266 -15.87 2.75 -7.16
CA THR A 266 -15.30 1.89 -8.20
C THR A 266 -15.79 2.28 -9.59
N PRO A 267 -14.97 2.09 -10.64
CA PRO A 267 -15.41 2.28 -12.02
C PRO A 267 -16.62 1.39 -12.34
N ALA A 268 -17.56 1.90 -13.14
CA ALA A 268 -18.73 1.13 -13.59
C ALA A 268 -18.36 -0.10 -14.44
N SER A 269 -17.15 -0.11 -15.01
CA SER A 269 -16.59 -1.20 -15.81
C SER A 269 -15.98 -2.34 -14.98
N LEU A 270 -15.88 -2.17 -13.65
CA LEU A 270 -15.28 -3.17 -12.75
C LEU A 270 -16.38 -4.03 -12.11
N GLN A 271 -16.33 -5.33 -12.39
CA GLN A 271 -17.16 -6.33 -11.74
C GLN A 271 -16.40 -6.90 -10.52
N MET A 272 -16.98 -6.77 -9.34
CA MET A 272 -16.43 -7.30 -8.10
C MET A 272 -17.25 -8.48 -7.63
N THR A 273 -16.62 -9.63 -7.50
CA THR A 273 -17.29 -10.88 -7.16
C THR A 273 -16.57 -11.65 -6.06
N TYR A 274 -17.26 -12.60 -5.46
CA TYR A 274 -16.70 -13.52 -4.48
C TYR A 274 -17.00 -14.97 -4.83
N LEU A 275 -16.15 -15.86 -4.31
CA LEU A 275 -16.36 -17.30 -4.32
C LEU A 275 -16.12 -17.83 -2.91
N ILE A 276 -17.12 -18.47 -2.32
CA ILE A 276 -16.97 -19.16 -1.04
C ILE A 276 -16.39 -20.54 -1.32
N THR A 277 -15.23 -20.84 -0.74
CA THR A 277 -14.54 -22.10 -0.96
C THR A 277 -13.74 -22.53 0.26
N PRO A 278 -13.80 -23.81 0.65
CA PRO A 278 -12.97 -24.34 1.74
C PRO A 278 -11.47 -24.17 1.48
N PRO A 279 -10.63 -24.11 2.53
CA PRO A 279 -9.20 -23.82 2.38
C PRO A 279 -8.46 -24.74 1.41
N GLN A 280 -8.73 -26.05 1.44
CA GLN A 280 -8.09 -27.04 0.58
C GLN A 280 -8.50 -26.93 -0.91
N LYS A 281 -9.64 -26.29 -1.17
CA LYS A 281 -10.16 -26.07 -2.53
C LYS A 281 -9.73 -24.73 -3.13
N LYS A 282 -9.06 -23.84 -2.36
CA LYS A 282 -8.64 -22.49 -2.87
C LYS A 282 -7.71 -22.58 -4.09
N LEU A 283 -6.67 -23.40 -4.03
CA LEU A 283 -5.70 -23.50 -5.14
C LEU A 283 -6.27 -24.15 -6.41
N PRO A 284 -6.99 -25.28 -6.34
CA PRO A 284 -7.70 -25.79 -7.53
C PRO A 284 -8.71 -24.77 -8.06
N SER A 285 -9.41 -23.99 -7.21
CA SER A 285 -10.30 -22.93 -7.67
C SER A 285 -9.55 -21.83 -8.43
N VAL A 286 -8.32 -21.48 -8.04
CA VAL A 286 -7.48 -20.54 -8.80
C VAL A 286 -7.21 -21.06 -10.20
N VAL A 287 -6.87 -22.33 -10.34
CA VAL A 287 -6.60 -22.96 -11.64
C VAL A 287 -7.84 -22.97 -12.50
N GLN A 288 -8.98 -23.39 -11.95
CA GLN A 288 -10.26 -23.43 -12.66
C GLN A 288 -10.70 -22.03 -13.11
N LEU A 289 -10.61 -21.00 -12.26
CA LEU A 289 -10.94 -19.62 -12.61
C LEU A 289 -10.11 -19.13 -13.82
N LEU A 290 -8.81 -19.44 -13.85
CA LEU A 290 -7.94 -19.05 -14.97
C LEU A 290 -8.27 -19.81 -16.28
N GLN A 291 -8.92 -20.96 -16.19
CA GLN A 291 -9.37 -21.76 -17.35
C GLN A 291 -10.75 -21.34 -17.87
N THR A 292 -11.65 -20.93 -16.95
CA THR A 292 -13.07 -20.69 -17.30
C THR A 292 -13.38 -19.24 -17.65
N ILE A 293 -12.53 -18.28 -17.26
CA ILE A 293 -12.76 -16.86 -17.59
C ILE A 293 -12.56 -16.63 -19.09
N GLU A 294 -13.64 -16.19 -19.76
CA GLU A 294 -13.64 -15.81 -21.17
C GLU A 294 -13.97 -14.33 -21.35
N PRO A 295 -13.22 -13.60 -22.19
CA PRO A 295 -12.00 -14.04 -22.87
C PRO A 295 -10.85 -14.30 -21.91
N ARG A 296 -9.94 -15.22 -22.27
CA ARG A 296 -8.76 -15.55 -21.45
C ARG A 296 -7.98 -14.29 -21.08
N PRO A 297 -7.77 -14.01 -19.77
CA PRO A 297 -7.12 -12.77 -19.34
C PRO A 297 -5.65 -12.75 -19.76
N LEU A 298 -5.24 -11.67 -20.45
CA LEU A 298 -3.85 -11.47 -20.86
C LEU A 298 -2.99 -11.08 -19.63
N ARG A 299 -3.54 -10.23 -18.77
CA ARG A 299 -2.84 -9.79 -17.55
C ARG A 299 -3.68 -10.00 -16.31
N SER A 300 -3.19 -10.86 -15.43
CA SER A 300 -3.85 -11.20 -14.17
C SER A 300 -2.98 -10.79 -12.98
N ILE A 301 -3.58 -10.25 -11.92
CA ILE A 301 -2.87 -10.01 -10.64
C ILE A 301 -3.47 -10.93 -9.58
N ILE A 302 -2.61 -11.70 -8.93
CA ILE A 302 -3.01 -12.57 -7.81
C ILE A 302 -2.42 -12.01 -6.51
N PHE A 303 -3.30 -11.64 -5.57
CA PHE A 303 -2.92 -11.09 -4.29
C PHE A 303 -2.84 -12.15 -3.20
N LEU A 304 -1.71 -12.15 -2.48
CA LEU A 304 -1.47 -12.91 -1.25
C LEU A 304 -1.18 -11.96 -0.08
N SER A 305 -1.46 -12.40 1.13
CA SER A 305 -1.37 -11.55 2.32
C SER A 305 0.07 -11.23 2.76
N THR A 306 1.07 -12.08 2.45
CA THR A 306 2.44 -11.91 2.96
C THR A 306 3.52 -12.16 1.91
N CYS A 307 4.67 -11.49 2.06
CA CYS A 307 5.83 -11.71 1.18
C CYS A 307 6.33 -13.16 1.24
N ALA A 308 6.23 -13.82 2.39
CA ALA A 308 6.66 -15.21 2.54
C ALA A 308 5.71 -16.18 1.80
N ALA A 309 4.41 -15.86 1.76
CA ALA A 309 3.44 -16.61 0.95
C ALA A 309 3.73 -16.48 -0.55
N VAL A 310 4.01 -15.24 -1.01
CA VAL A 310 4.41 -15.00 -2.41
C VAL A 310 5.66 -15.79 -2.77
N ASP A 311 6.69 -15.77 -1.90
CA ASP A 311 7.94 -16.50 -2.12
C ASP A 311 7.72 -18.03 -2.15
N TYR A 312 6.85 -18.58 -1.31
CA TYR A 312 6.52 -20.00 -1.31
C TYR A 312 5.69 -20.39 -2.55
N PHE A 313 4.58 -19.72 -2.79
CA PHE A 313 3.68 -20.07 -3.90
C PHE A 313 4.30 -19.80 -5.28
N SER A 314 5.32 -18.96 -5.37
CA SER A 314 6.08 -18.80 -6.62
C SER A 314 6.77 -20.06 -7.10
N HIS A 315 7.07 -21.02 -6.19
CA HIS A 315 7.67 -22.31 -6.52
C HIS A 315 6.61 -23.39 -6.78
N ILE A 316 5.41 -23.20 -6.26
CA ILE A 316 4.32 -24.20 -6.34
C ILE A 316 3.42 -23.94 -7.55
N LEU A 317 2.97 -22.68 -7.72
CA LEU A 317 1.99 -22.33 -8.75
C LEU A 317 2.42 -22.70 -10.18
N PRO A 318 3.69 -22.57 -10.63
CA PRO A 318 4.07 -22.95 -11.99
C PRO A 318 3.71 -24.39 -12.37
N ALA A 319 3.68 -25.29 -11.40
CA ALA A 319 3.31 -26.67 -11.63
C ALA A 319 1.79 -26.93 -11.65
N LEU A 320 1.01 -25.98 -11.15
CA LEU A 320 -0.45 -26.07 -11.07
C LEU A 320 -1.16 -25.26 -12.16
N LEU A 321 -0.52 -24.17 -12.61
CA LEU A 321 -1.11 -23.26 -13.59
C LEU A 321 -1.40 -23.97 -14.93
N PRO A 322 -2.46 -23.54 -15.64
CA PRO A 322 -2.72 -23.98 -17.00
C PRO A 322 -1.56 -23.60 -17.93
N GLU A 323 -1.40 -24.39 -19.01
CA GLU A 323 -0.37 -24.10 -20.02
C GLU A 323 -0.50 -22.70 -20.63
N GLY A 324 0.64 -22.08 -20.92
CA GLY A 324 0.74 -20.77 -21.53
C GLY A 324 0.60 -19.59 -20.59
N PHE A 325 0.53 -19.78 -19.26
CA PHE A 325 0.61 -18.69 -18.30
C PHE A 325 2.05 -18.48 -17.81
N GLN A 326 2.53 -17.24 -17.91
CA GLN A 326 3.82 -16.84 -17.34
C GLN A 326 3.62 -16.26 -15.93
N LEU A 327 4.40 -16.73 -14.96
CA LEU A 327 4.36 -16.23 -13.58
C LEU A 327 5.47 -15.21 -13.33
N ASN A 328 5.09 -14.01 -12.90
CA ASN A 328 5.97 -12.95 -12.42
C ASN A 328 5.69 -12.67 -10.94
N ILE A 329 6.69 -12.19 -10.21
CA ILE A 329 6.62 -12.04 -8.76
C ILE A 329 6.97 -10.61 -8.38
N LEU A 330 6.18 -10.04 -7.43
CA LEU A 330 6.45 -8.71 -6.89
C LEU A 330 6.12 -8.65 -5.40
N HIS A 331 7.12 -8.43 -4.56
CA HIS A 331 6.91 -8.17 -3.12
C HIS A 331 8.04 -7.34 -2.50
N GLY A 332 7.75 -6.70 -1.37
CA GLY A 332 8.62 -5.70 -0.74
C GLY A 332 9.98 -6.20 -0.22
N LYS A 333 10.21 -7.53 -0.15
CA LYS A 333 11.49 -8.12 0.28
C LYS A 333 12.43 -8.48 -0.86
N GLN A 334 11.99 -8.33 -2.12
CA GLN A 334 12.84 -8.55 -3.28
C GLN A 334 13.80 -7.36 -3.50
N ASP A 335 14.93 -7.62 -4.12
CA ASP A 335 15.86 -6.58 -4.57
C ASP A 335 15.21 -5.71 -5.66
N THR A 336 15.56 -4.43 -5.68
CA THR A 336 14.97 -3.44 -6.58
C THR A 336 15.08 -3.85 -8.06
N LYS A 337 16.24 -4.33 -8.49
CA LYS A 337 16.46 -4.79 -9.88
C LYS A 337 15.54 -5.97 -10.26
N VAL A 338 15.34 -6.91 -9.33
CA VAL A 338 14.46 -8.07 -9.54
C VAL A 338 13.01 -7.61 -9.66
N ARG A 339 12.59 -6.66 -8.82
CA ARG A 339 11.23 -6.07 -8.84
C ARG A 339 10.96 -5.35 -10.16
N GLU A 340 11.86 -4.48 -10.59
CA GLU A 340 11.76 -3.74 -11.86
C GLU A 340 11.68 -4.68 -13.05
N LYS A 341 12.53 -5.72 -13.08
CA LYS A 341 12.50 -6.75 -14.12
C LYS A 341 11.18 -7.53 -14.14
N GLY A 342 10.65 -7.90 -12.96
CA GLY A 342 9.38 -8.61 -12.84
C GLY A 342 8.21 -7.77 -13.33
N VAL A 343 8.14 -6.50 -12.91
CA VAL A 343 7.12 -5.55 -13.38
C VAL A 343 7.23 -5.31 -14.88
N SER A 344 8.44 -5.06 -15.40
CA SER A 344 8.66 -4.85 -16.84
C SER A 344 8.24 -6.06 -17.68
N LYS A 345 8.58 -7.28 -17.26
CA LYS A 345 8.14 -8.50 -17.93
C LYS A 345 6.61 -8.62 -17.95
N PHE A 346 5.96 -8.34 -16.84
CA PHE A 346 4.50 -8.39 -16.74
C PHE A 346 3.82 -7.34 -17.65
N LEU A 347 4.36 -6.11 -17.68
CA LEU A 347 3.80 -5.02 -18.48
C LEU A 347 3.94 -5.26 -19.99
N ASN A 348 5.07 -5.84 -20.40
CA ASN A 348 5.39 -6.08 -21.81
C ASN A 348 4.97 -7.49 -22.30
N ALA A 349 4.25 -8.24 -21.46
CA ALA A 349 3.83 -9.58 -21.83
C ALA A 349 2.86 -9.56 -23.01
N THR A 350 3.14 -10.39 -24.02
CA THR A 350 2.30 -10.66 -25.18
C THR A 350 1.47 -11.93 -25.02
N GLU A 351 1.83 -12.76 -24.04
CA GLU A 351 1.15 -13.99 -23.63
C GLU A 351 0.47 -13.82 -22.28
N PRO A 352 -0.49 -14.69 -21.91
CA PRO A 352 -1.13 -14.66 -20.59
C PRO A 352 -0.12 -14.63 -19.46
N SER A 353 -0.16 -13.59 -18.66
CA SER A 353 0.83 -13.31 -17.64
C SER A 353 0.17 -13.04 -16.28
N ILE A 354 0.71 -13.66 -15.24
CA ILE A 354 0.26 -13.51 -13.87
C ILE A 354 1.32 -12.75 -13.08
N LEU A 355 0.90 -11.74 -12.32
CA LEU A 355 1.70 -11.08 -11.31
C LEU A 355 1.26 -11.57 -9.93
N LEU A 356 2.07 -12.42 -9.29
CA LEU A 356 1.86 -12.87 -7.92
C LEU A 356 2.47 -11.84 -6.96
N THR A 357 1.64 -11.26 -6.08
CA THR A 357 2.07 -10.10 -5.32
C THR A 357 1.41 -9.97 -3.95
N THR A 358 1.89 -9.00 -3.17
CA THR A 358 1.24 -8.51 -1.94
C THR A 358 0.61 -7.13 -2.19
N ASP A 359 0.11 -6.48 -1.14
CA ASP A 359 -0.44 -5.12 -1.22
C ASP A 359 0.53 -4.04 -1.76
N VAL A 360 1.79 -4.40 -2.04
CA VAL A 360 2.72 -3.50 -2.74
C VAL A 360 2.23 -3.13 -4.15
N ALA A 361 1.49 -4.03 -4.80
CA ALA A 361 0.88 -3.76 -6.12
C ALA A 361 -0.57 -3.26 -6.02
N ALA A 362 -1.15 -3.22 -4.83
CA ALA A 362 -2.54 -2.77 -4.65
C ALA A 362 -2.73 -1.29 -4.91
N ARG A 363 -1.69 -0.48 -4.72
CA ARG A 363 -1.75 1.00 -4.84
C ARG A 363 -0.54 1.53 -5.58
N GLY A 364 -0.69 2.68 -6.19
CA GLY A 364 0.39 3.48 -6.76
C GLY A 364 1.00 3.01 -8.06
N LEU A 365 0.94 1.74 -8.39
CA LEU A 365 1.42 1.25 -9.68
C LEU A 365 0.34 1.42 -10.74
N ASP A 366 0.71 2.05 -11.84
CA ASP A 366 -0.14 2.10 -13.02
C ASP A 366 0.12 0.86 -13.86
N PHE A 367 -0.74 -0.14 -13.68
CA PHE A 367 -0.80 -1.30 -14.55
C PHE A 367 -1.83 -1.01 -15.63
N PRO A 368 -1.41 -0.66 -16.85
CA PRO A 368 -2.35 -0.53 -17.94
C PRO A 368 -2.93 -1.91 -18.28
N ALA A 369 -4.22 -1.98 -18.51
CA ALA A 369 -4.88 -3.17 -19.04
C ALA A 369 -4.71 -4.46 -18.20
N VAL A 370 -4.99 -4.40 -16.89
CA VAL A 370 -5.21 -5.60 -16.08
C VAL A 370 -6.65 -6.07 -16.28
N ASP A 371 -6.80 -7.29 -16.72
CA ASP A 371 -8.11 -7.86 -17.07
C ASP A 371 -8.74 -8.54 -15.86
N PHE A 372 -7.92 -9.23 -15.06
CA PHE A 372 -8.36 -10.05 -13.95
C PHE A 372 -7.56 -9.80 -12.68
N VAL A 373 -8.26 -9.66 -11.56
CA VAL A 373 -7.69 -9.56 -10.21
C VAL A 373 -8.25 -10.67 -9.35
N LEU A 374 -7.38 -11.49 -8.78
CA LEU A 374 -7.74 -12.53 -7.84
C LEU A 374 -7.15 -12.24 -6.46
N GLN A 375 -7.98 -12.27 -5.42
CA GLN A 375 -7.57 -12.18 -4.04
C GLN A 375 -7.75 -13.55 -3.38
N ILE A 376 -6.65 -14.28 -3.16
CA ILE A 376 -6.70 -15.62 -2.51
C ILE A 376 -7.18 -15.49 -1.07
N ASP A 377 -6.84 -14.38 -0.43
CA ASP A 377 -7.34 -14.01 0.88
C ASP A 377 -7.79 -12.55 0.89
N PRO A 378 -8.85 -12.21 1.65
CA PRO A 378 -9.21 -10.82 1.91
C PRO A 378 -8.02 -10.03 2.49
N PRO A 379 -7.86 -8.75 2.16
CA PRO A 379 -6.83 -7.92 2.75
C PRO A 379 -7.15 -7.63 4.22
N THR A 380 -6.11 -7.48 5.04
CA THR A 380 -6.26 -7.18 6.48
C THR A 380 -6.98 -5.86 6.78
N ASP A 381 -6.97 -4.92 5.83
CA ASP A 381 -7.75 -3.68 5.89
C ASP A 381 -8.77 -3.64 4.72
N PRO A 382 -10.07 -3.50 5.01
CA PRO A 382 -11.11 -3.42 3.99
C PRO A 382 -10.94 -2.29 2.97
N LYS A 383 -10.27 -1.21 3.32
CA LYS A 383 -9.93 -0.14 2.35
C LYS A 383 -9.02 -0.66 1.24
N THR A 384 -8.09 -1.56 1.59
CA THR A 384 -7.18 -2.18 0.62
C THR A 384 -7.91 -3.09 -0.36
N PHE A 385 -9.08 -3.63 0.00
CA PHE A 385 -9.92 -4.44 -0.90
C PHE A 385 -10.23 -3.69 -2.20
N LEU A 386 -10.75 -2.47 -2.08
CA LEU A 386 -11.07 -1.63 -3.25
C LEU A 386 -9.84 -1.29 -4.08
N HIS A 387 -8.70 -1.04 -3.44
CA HIS A 387 -7.45 -0.74 -4.15
C HIS A 387 -6.92 -1.94 -4.92
N ARG A 388 -7.10 -3.18 -4.40
CA ARG A 388 -6.80 -4.41 -5.12
C ARG A 388 -7.73 -4.58 -6.31
N CYS A 389 -9.04 -4.49 -6.11
CA CYS A 389 -10.04 -4.57 -7.18
C CYS A 389 -9.80 -3.52 -8.26
N GLY A 390 -9.50 -2.29 -7.87
CA GLY A 390 -9.24 -1.15 -8.77
C GLY A 390 -7.93 -1.26 -9.58
N ARG A 391 -7.22 -2.40 -9.53
CA ARG A 391 -6.17 -2.70 -10.52
C ARG A 391 -6.76 -3.12 -11.85
N ALA A 392 -7.91 -3.78 -11.86
CA ALA A 392 -8.66 -4.09 -13.08
C ALA A 392 -9.64 -2.96 -13.46
N GLY A 393 -10.14 -2.97 -14.67
CA GLY A 393 -11.19 -2.06 -15.15
C GLY A 393 -10.75 -0.62 -15.38
N ARG A 394 -9.47 -0.36 -15.69
CA ARG A 394 -8.94 0.98 -15.96
C ARG A 394 -9.16 1.40 -17.41
N ALA A 395 -9.16 2.71 -17.64
CA ALA A 395 -9.28 3.34 -18.95
C ALA A 395 -10.56 2.92 -19.73
N GLY A 396 -11.66 2.68 -19.00
CA GLY A 396 -12.95 2.30 -19.62
C GLY A 396 -13.05 0.84 -20.06
N ARG A 397 -12.03 0.01 -19.83
CA ARG A 397 -12.06 -1.43 -20.11
C ARG A 397 -12.86 -2.18 -19.04
N ARG A 398 -13.46 -3.29 -19.43
CA ARG A 398 -14.08 -4.22 -18.48
C ARG A 398 -12.99 -4.88 -17.64
N GLY A 399 -13.22 -5.00 -16.34
CA GLY A 399 -12.32 -5.68 -15.42
C GLY A 399 -13.11 -6.58 -14.49
N LEU A 400 -12.53 -7.73 -14.15
CA LEU A 400 -13.09 -8.69 -13.22
C LEU A 400 -12.19 -8.78 -11.99
N SER A 401 -12.80 -8.73 -10.79
CA SER A 401 -12.11 -9.02 -9.54
C SER A 401 -12.86 -10.08 -8.75
N VAL A 402 -12.18 -11.16 -8.37
CA VAL A 402 -12.73 -12.24 -7.54
C VAL A 402 -11.97 -12.28 -6.22
N VAL A 403 -12.70 -12.43 -5.10
CA VAL A 403 -12.11 -12.74 -3.78
C VAL A 403 -12.56 -14.12 -3.35
N LEU A 404 -11.61 -14.94 -2.89
CA LEU A 404 -11.90 -16.24 -2.30
C LEU A 404 -12.12 -16.09 -0.79
N LEU A 405 -13.29 -16.49 -0.33
CA LEU A 405 -13.67 -16.48 1.07
C LEU A 405 -13.80 -17.92 1.58
N GLN A 406 -13.33 -18.16 2.80
CA GLN A 406 -13.66 -19.42 3.50
C GLN A 406 -15.12 -19.37 3.99
N PRO A 407 -15.77 -20.52 4.24
CA PRO A 407 -17.15 -20.53 4.74
C PRO A 407 -17.35 -19.71 6.02
N ASN A 408 -16.39 -19.74 6.94
CA ASN A 408 -16.39 -18.94 8.18
C ASN A 408 -16.10 -17.44 7.98
N GLU A 409 -15.82 -17.02 6.75
CA GLU A 409 -15.56 -15.63 6.39
C GLU A 409 -16.74 -14.98 5.64
N SER A 410 -17.88 -15.69 5.53
CA SER A 410 -19.06 -15.24 4.75
C SER A 410 -19.64 -13.91 5.22
N ASP A 411 -19.53 -13.59 6.52
CA ASP A 411 -19.95 -12.31 7.09
C ASP A 411 -19.20 -11.10 6.53
N TYR A 412 -18.10 -11.36 5.81
CA TYR A 412 -17.38 -10.28 5.09
C TYR A 412 -18.20 -9.68 3.94
N ILE A 413 -19.15 -10.42 3.38
CA ILE A 413 -20.02 -9.98 2.29
C ILE A 413 -20.96 -8.86 2.76
N PRO A 414 -21.84 -9.07 3.77
CA PRO A 414 -22.68 -8.00 4.29
C PRO A 414 -21.88 -6.85 4.91
N PHE A 415 -20.72 -7.14 5.51
CA PHE A 415 -19.82 -6.11 6.01
C PHE A 415 -19.34 -5.16 4.90
N LEU A 416 -18.98 -5.67 3.72
CA LEU A 416 -18.61 -4.84 2.56
C LEU A 416 -19.81 -4.07 1.99
N GLU A 417 -21.00 -4.66 2.02
CA GLU A 417 -22.23 -4.02 1.57
C GLU A 417 -22.57 -2.79 2.42
N ILE A 418 -22.54 -2.92 3.76
CA ILE A 418 -22.71 -1.81 4.70
C ILE A 418 -21.72 -0.67 4.41
N ARG A 419 -20.52 -1.01 3.97
CA ARG A 419 -19.48 -0.04 3.58
C ARG A 419 -19.63 0.51 2.16
N LYS A 420 -20.78 0.30 1.53
CA LYS A 420 -21.08 0.74 0.16
C LYS A 420 -20.08 0.18 -0.88
N THR A 421 -19.70 -1.07 -0.68
CA THR A 421 -18.80 -1.82 -1.55
C THR A 421 -19.41 -3.19 -1.84
N PRO A 422 -20.59 -3.27 -2.48
CA PRO A 422 -21.26 -4.53 -2.72
C PRO A 422 -20.43 -5.40 -3.66
N ILE A 423 -20.39 -6.69 -3.35
CA ILE A 423 -19.80 -7.74 -4.17
C ILE A 423 -20.86 -8.79 -4.49
N ALA A 424 -20.84 -9.33 -5.70
CA ALA A 424 -21.79 -10.35 -6.15
C ALA A 424 -21.16 -11.75 -6.14
N PRO A 425 -21.92 -12.84 -6.04
CA PRO A 425 -21.38 -14.17 -6.23
C PRO A 425 -20.80 -14.29 -7.66
N PHE A 426 -19.74 -15.09 -7.83
CA PHE A 426 -19.20 -15.41 -9.14
C PHE A 426 -19.97 -16.58 -9.74
N GLU A 427 -20.91 -16.29 -10.66
CA GLU A 427 -21.85 -17.27 -11.21
C GLU A 427 -21.24 -18.23 -12.25
N HIS A 428 -20.12 -17.84 -12.87
CA HIS A 428 -19.51 -18.58 -13.99
C HIS A 428 -18.34 -19.47 -13.56
N PHE A 429 -18.41 -20.04 -12.36
CA PHE A 429 -17.31 -20.86 -11.84
C PHE A 429 -17.24 -22.26 -12.48
N GLY A 430 -18.29 -22.70 -13.13
CA GLY A 430 -18.40 -24.06 -13.65
C GLY A 430 -18.84 -25.08 -12.59
N THR A 431 -18.26 -26.27 -12.62
CA THR A 431 -18.51 -27.32 -11.62
C THR A 431 -17.77 -27.03 -10.33
N GLU A 432 -18.39 -27.33 -9.18
CA GLU A 432 -17.70 -27.26 -7.90
C GLU A 432 -16.48 -28.20 -7.87
N ILE A 433 -15.38 -27.71 -7.27
CA ILE A 433 -14.19 -28.51 -7.04
C ILE A 433 -14.54 -29.69 -6.15
N SER A 434 -14.32 -30.90 -6.65
CA SER A 434 -14.50 -32.14 -5.88
C SER A 434 -13.42 -32.28 -4.79
N ASP A 435 -13.70 -33.06 -3.77
CA ASP A 435 -12.70 -33.35 -2.73
C ASP A 435 -11.53 -34.15 -3.32
N LEU A 436 -11.78 -35.00 -4.32
CA LEU A 436 -10.75 -35.74 -5.03
C LEU A 436 -9.75 -34.81 -5.76
N GLU A 437 -10.23 -33.76 -6.43
CA GLU A 437 -9.37 -32.77 -7.10
C GLU A 437 -8.56 -31.96 -6.07
N ALA A 438 -9.16 -31.64 -4.92
CA ALA A 438 -8.46 -30.97 -3.83
C ALA A 438 -7.33 -31.84 -3.28
N ASP A 439 -7.59 -33.13 -3.06
CA ASP A 439 -6.60 -34.10 -2.57
C ASP A 439 -5.49 -34.36 -3.60
N GLN A 440 -5.83 -34.47 -4.88
CA GLN A 440 -4.85 -34.56 -5.97
C GLN A 440 -3.96 -33.33 -6.03
N THR A 441 -4.53 -32.14 -5.90
CA THR A 441 -3.77 -30.88 -5.87
C THR A 441 -2.85 -30.83 -4.65
N THR A 442 -3.37 -31.20 -3.46
CA THR A 442 -2.58 -31.30 -2.23
C THR A 442 -1.39 -32.24 -2.40
N THR A 443 -1.64 -33.44 -2.96
CA THR A 443 -0.60 -34.45 -3.21
C THR A 443 0.46 -33.91 -4.17
N ARG A 444 0.05 -33.28 -5.28
CA ARG A 444 0.96 -32.66 -6.25
C ARG A 444 1.84 -31.58 -5.63
N ILE A 445 1.28 -30.76 -4.73
CA ILE A 445 2.06 -29.74 -4.00
C ILE A 445 3.05 -30.42 -3.07
N ARG A 446 2.61 -31.41 -2.29
CA ARG A 446 3.48 -32.15 -1.36
C ARG A 446 4.64 -32.85 -2.07
N ASP A 447 4.40 -33.39 -3.26
CA ASP A 447 5.47 -34.02 -4.06
C ASP A 447 6.53 -33.03 -4.52
N ILE A 448 6.14 -31.76 -4.78
CA ILE A 448 7.08 -30.69 -5.05
C ILE A 448 7.87 -30.34 -3.79
N VAL A 449 7.18 -30.20 -2.65
CA VAL A 449 7.81 -29.82 -1.39
C VAL A 449 8.77 -30.92 -0.90
N LYS A 450 8.41 -32.20 -1.06
CA LYS A 450 9.25 -33.36 -0.70
C LYS A 450 10.59 -33.38 -1.44
N LYS A 451 10.71 -32.75 -2.60
CA LYS A 451 11.95 -32.74 -3.40
C LYS A 451 13.06 -31.90 -2.77
N ASP A 452 12.74 -30.87 -2.00
CA ASP A 452 13.72 -29.97 -1.40
C ASP A 452 13.28 -29.47 -0.02
N ARG A 453 14.07 -29.78 1.00
CA ARG A 453 13.84 -29.31 2.37
C ARG A 453 13.77 -27.79 2.48
N ALA A 454 14.41 -27.04 1.56
CA ALA A 454 14.31 -25.58 1.53
C ALA A 454 12.89 -25.10 1.22
N LEU A 455 12.12 -25.86 0.41
CA LEU A 455 10.71 -25.56 0.15
C LEU A 455 9.84 -25.83 1.37
N TYR A 456 10.12 -26.89 2.12
CA TYR A 456 9.47 -27.14 3.40
C TYR A 456 9.69 -25.97 4.39
N ASP A 457 10.94 -25.50 4.55
CA ASP A 457 11.24 -24.36 5.41
C ASP A 457 10.48 -23.10 4.96
N LYS A 458 10.39 -22.88 3.64
CA LYS A 458 9.61 -21.77 3.07
C LYS A 458 8.12 -21.93 3.35
N ALA A 459 7.55 -23.14 3.19
CA ALA A 459 6.16 -23.45 3.48
C ALA A 459 5.80 -23.16 4.94
N GLN A 460 6.61 -23.65 5.88
CA GLN A 460 6.45 -23.42 7.32
C GLN A 460 6.45 -21.92 7.65
N LYS A 461 7.45 -21.19 7.15
CA LYS A 461 7.59 -19.75 7.35
C LYS A 461 6.44 -18.97 6.72
N ALA A 462 6.01 -19.36 5.54
CA ALA A 462 4.92 -18.72 4.82
C ALA A 462 3.59 -18.89 5.56
N PHE A 463 3.30 -20.10 6.01
CA PHE A 463 2.09 -20.41 6.76
C PHE A 463 2.02 -19.66 8.09
N VAL A 464 3.07 -19.71 8.90
CA VAL A 464 3.15 -18.93 10.17
C VAL A 464 3.01 -17.42 9.91
N SER A 465 3.62 -16.91 8.82
CA SER A 465 3.50 -15.50 8.45
C SER A 465 2.06 -15.14 8.05
N TRP A 466 1.37 -16.03 7.35
CA TRP A 466 -0.02 -15.88 6.96
C TRP A 466 -0.94 -15.86 8.19
N VAL A 467 -0.80 -16.83 9.11
CA VAL A 467 -1.59 -16.87 10.35
C VAL A 467 -1.43 -15.59 11.17
N ARG A 468 -0.19 -15.08 11.30
CA ARG A 468 0.08 -13.80 11.97
C ARG A 468 -0.54 -12.59 11.25
N SER A 469 -0.64 -12.64 9.92
CA SER A 469 -1.34 -11.60 9.15
C SER A 469 -2.85 -11.69 9.38
N TYR A 470 -3.38 -12.90 9.37
CA TYR A 470 -4.80 -13.18 9.62
C TYR A 470 -5.24 -12.71 11.01
N SER A 471 -4.45 -12.96 12.04
CA SER A 471 -4.73 -12.51 13.42
C SER A 471 -4.70 -10.99 13.61
N LYS A 472 -4.15 -10.24 12.65
CA LYS A 472 -4.07 -8.77 12.66
C LYS A 472 -5.15 -8.11 11.80
N HIS A 473 -6.12 -8.87 11.32
CA HIS A 473 -7.20 -8.31 10.52
C HIS A 473 -7.98 -7.27 11.30
N THR A 474 -8.24 -6.11 10.71
CA THR A 474 -8.97 -5.02 11.38
C THR A 474 -10.41 -5.40 11.71
N THR A 475 -10.99 -6.33 10.94
CA THR A 475 -12.33 -6.90 11.17
C THR A 475 -12.20 -8.21 11.97
N SER A 476 -11.67 -8.09 13.19
CA SER A 476 -11.36 -9.25 14.05
C SER A 476 -12.59 -10.05 14.50
N SER A 477 -13.80 -9.50 14.38
CA SER A 477 -15.05 -10.22 14.65
C SER A 477 -15.35 -11.29 13.60
N ILE A 478 -14.93 -11.08 12.34
CA ILE A 478 -15.13 -12.03 11.23
C ILE A 478 -13.92 -12.95 11.09
N PHE A 479 -12.70 -12.39 11.07
CA PHE A 479 -11.46 -13.14 10.85
C PHE A 479 -10.82 -13.58 12.16
N ARG A 480 -11.35 -14.65 12.73
CA ARG A 480 -10.89 -15.19 14.03
C ARG A 480 -10.05 -16.43 13.82
N THR A 481 -8.85 -16.45 14.38
CA THR A 481 -7.93 -17.60 14.28
C THR A 481 -8.47 -18.87 14.95
N LYS A 482 -9.41 -18.74 15.89
CA LYS A 482 -10.06 -19.86 16.57
C LYS A 482 -11.05 -20.63 15.68
N ASP A 483 -11.57 -19.98 14.64
CA ASP A 483 -12.56 -20.55 13.73
C ASP A 483 -11.88 -21.22 12.51
N LEU A 484 -10.55 -21.23 12.46
CA LEU A 484 -9.78 -21.82 11.38
C LEU A 484 -9.67 -23.35 11.54
N ASP A 485 -9.97 -24.07 10.47
CA ASP A 485 -9.67 -25.50 10.37
C ASP A 485 -8.21 -25.71 9.98
N TRP A 486 -7.40 -26.10 10.97
CA TRP A 486 -5.96 -26.26 10.78
C TRP A 486 -5.57 -27.40 9.85
N ALA A 487 -6.38 -28.48 9.83
CA ALA A 487 -6.13 -29.64 8.96
C ALA A 487 -6.41 -29.27 7.50
N LEU A 488 -7.57 -28.68 7.23
CA LEU A 488 -7.94 -28.24 5.88
C LEU A 488 -7.01 -27.16 5.34
N LEU A 489 -6.61 -26.22 6.21
CA LEU A 489 -5.60 -25.21 5.87
C LEU A 489 -4.25 -25.85 5.54
N GLY A 490 -3.77 -26.76 6.40
CA GLY A 490 -2.52 -27.46 6.18
C GLY A 490 -2.49 -28.21 4.85
N ASN A 491 -3.61 -28.86 4.50
CA ASN A 491 -3.79 -29.56 3.23
C ASN A 491 -3.79 -28.56 2.06
N GLY A 492 -4.58 -27.48 2.14
CA GLY A 492 -4.64 -26.46 1.07
C GLY A 492 -3.30 -25.75 0.81
N TRP A 493 -2.42 -25.68 1.82
CA TRP A 493 -1.06 -25.15 1.67
C TRP A 493 -0.05 -26.22 1.26
N GLY A 494 -0.45 -27.49 1.17
CA GLY A 494 0.44 -28.62 0.88
C GLY A 494 1.52 -28.82 1.94
N LEU A 495 1.23 -28.52 3.21
CA LEU A 495 2.19 -28.70 4.28
C LEU A 495 2.46 -30.19 4.53
N LEU A 496 3.71 -30.53 4.80
CA LEU A 496 4.12 -31.89 5.22
C LEU A 496 3.93 -32.08 6.73
N ARG A 497 3.84 -30.98 7.47
CA ARG A 497 3.60 -30.96 8.91
C ARG A 497 3.08 -29.60 9.33
N LEU A 498 2.10 -29.58 10.23
CA LEU A 498 1.60 -28.33 10.80
C LEU A 498 2.65 -27.70 11.74
N PRO A 499 3.05 -26.42 11.54
CA PRO A 499 4.04 -25.76 12.38
C PRO A 499 3.59 -25.63 13.84
N LYS A 500 4.56 -25.65 14.76
CA LYS A 500 4.31 -25.34 16.17
C LYS A 500 4.15 -23.82 16.29
N MET A 501 2.95 -23.35 16.61
CA MET A 501 2.61 -21.92 16.76
C MET A 501 1.59 -21.73 17.89
N PRO A 502 1.58 -20.56 18.55
CA PRO A 502 0.68 -20.30 19.67
C PRO A 502 -0.81 -20.42 19.30
N GLU A 503 -1.17 -19.99 18.09
CA GLU A 503 -2.54 -19.97 17.57
C GLU A 503 -3.12 -21.38 17.40
N ALA A 504 -2.28 -22.38 17.09
CA ALA A 504 -2.66 -23.79 16.94
C ALA A 504 -2.32 -24.64 18.19
N ARG A 505 -2.21 -24.02 19.39
CA ARG A 505 -1.87 -24.74 20.63
C ARG A 505 -2.93 -25.80 20.97
N HIS A 506 -4.20 -25.49 20.76
CA HIS A 506 -5.34 -26.34 21.09
C HIS A 506 -5.76 -27.31 19.95
N PHE A 507 -4.94 -27.39 18.89
CA PHE A 507 -5.20 -28.35 17.83
C PHE A 507 -4.81 -29.75 18.29
N GLU A 508 -5.83 -30.64 18.44
CA GLU A 508 -5.70 -32.02 18.89
C GLU A 508 -5.54 -33.02 17.74
N GLY A 509 -5.70 -32.57 16.49
CA GLY A 509 -5.56 -33.41 15.31
C GLY A 509 -4.11 -33.80 14.99
N ASP A 510 -3.96 -34.66 13.99
CA ASP A 510 -2.65 -35.11 13.52
C ASP A 510 -1.85 -33.97 12.87
N ARG A 511 -0.74 -33.58 13.51
CA ARG A 511 0.15 -32.55 13.01
C ARG A 511 0.99 -32.99 11.82
N SER A 512 1.11 -34.29 11.56
CA SER A 512 1.79 -34.82 10.36
C SER A 512 0.93 -34.64 9.10
N LEU A 513 -0.37 -34.31 9.26
CA LEU A 513 -1.33 -34.16 8.17
C LEU A 513 -1.38 -35.39 7.25
N GLY A 514 -1.19 -36.59 7.83
CA GLY A 514 -1.12 -37.83 7.09
C GLY A 514 0.12 -38.03 6.25
N CYS A 515 1.19 -37.21 6.45
CA CYS A 515 2.44 -37.38 5.75
C CYS A 515 3.43 -38.18 6.58
N ASP A 516 3.84 -39.33 6.04
CA ASP A 516 4.98 -40.08 6.57
C ASP A 516 6.27 -39.61 5.92
N ILE A 517 7.13 -38.93 6.67
CA ILE A 517 8.38 -38.35 6.21
C ILE A 517 9.51 -38.77 7.13
N ASP A 518 10.53 -39.41 6.55
CA ASP A 518 11.80 -39.64 7.23
C ASP A 518 12.60 -38.32 7.29
N TRP A 519 12.48 -37.62 8.42
CA TRP A 519 13.09 -36.29 8.62
C TRP A 519 14.60 -36.32 8.63
N ASP A 520 15.22 -37.47 8.88
CA ASP A 520 16.68 -37.63 8.91
C ASP A 520 17.24 -37.73 7.49
N LYS A 521 16.52 -38.42 6.61
CA LYS A 521 16.87 -38.55 5.19
C LYS A 521 16.40 -37.40 4.33
N TYR A 522 15.43 -36.58 4.80
CA TYR A 522 14.88 -35.46 4.05
C TYR A 522 15.91 -34.33 3.95
N ALA A 523 16.51 -34.16 2.76
CA ALA A 523 17.69 -33.35 2.51
C ALA A 523 17.39 -32.02 1.78
N TYR A 524 18.31 -31.06 1.90
CA TYR A 524 18.33 -29.88 1.03
C TYR A 524 18.93 -30.23 -0.33
N GLN A 525 18.34 -29.74 -1.43
CA GLN A 525 18.99 -29.84 -2.75
C GLN A 525 20.31 -29.07 -2.81
N ASN A 526 20.42 -27.97 -2.06
CA ASN A 526 21.65 -27.21 -1.95
C ASN A 526 22.68 -27.98 -1.10
N LYS A 527 23.74 -28.47 -1.72
CA LYS A 527 24.79 -29.29 -1.10
C LYS A 527 25.47 -28.61 0.11
N THR A 528 25.68 -27.28 0.04
CA THR A 528 26.30 -26.53 1.13
C THR A 528 25.39 -26.47 2.36
N ARG A 529 24.07 -26.21 2.15
CA ARG A 529 23.11 -26.22 3.25
C ARG A 529 22.90 -27.60 3.85
N GLU A 530 22.96 -28.63 3.01
CA GLU A 530 22.84 -30.01 3.48
C GLU A 530 24.09 -30.43 4.29
N ALA A 531 25.30 -30.09 3.85
CA ALA A 531 26.52 -30.31 4.63
C ALA A 531 26.43 -29.62 6.01
N GLN A 532 25.99 -28.36 6.07
CA GLN A 532 25.79 -27.64 7.34
C GLN A 532 24.75 -28.33 8.24
N ARG A 533 23.64 -28.86 7.65
CA ARG A 533 22.63 -29.61 8.41
C ARG A 533 23.20 -30.88 9.01
N LEU A 534 23.95 -31.68 8.22
CA LEU A 534 24.59 -32.93 8.66
C LEU A 534 25.65 -32.65 9.72
N GLU A 535 26.46 -31.61 9.54
CA GLU A 535 27.42 -31.16 10.55
C GLU A 535 26.72 -30.77 11.87
N ALA A 536 25.62 -30.03 11.79
CA ALA A 536 24.82 -29.65 12.97
C ALA A 536 24.14 -30.84 13.66
N LEU A 537 23.77 -31.90 12.92
CA LEU A 537 23.23 -33.15 13.48
C LEU A 537 24.32 -34.00 14.15
N ASN A 538 25.51 -34.02 13.59
CA ASN A 538 26.65 -34.78 14.12
C ASN A 538 27.41 -34.03 15.22
N ALA A 539 27.19 -32.71 15.35
CA ALA A 539 27.76 -31.93 16.45
C ALA A 539 27.13 -32.41 17.78
N ALA A 540 27.98 -32.68 18.76
CA ALA A 540 27.54 -33.01 20.11
C ALA A 540 26.58 -31.93 20.61
N PRO A 541 25.52 -32.29 21.38
CA PRO A 541 24.62 -31.29 21.93
C PRO A 541 25.47 -30.25 22.69
N PRO A 542 25.21 -28.95 22.46
CA PRO A 542 25.98 -27.90 23.09
C PRO A 542 25.92 -28.08 24.60
N ASP A 543 27.05 -27.84 25.27
CA ASP A 543 27.17 -27.89 26.72
C ASP A 543 25.96 -27.13 27.34
N PRO A 544 25.27 -27.72 28.33
CA PRO A 544 24.12 -27.05 28.99
C PRO A 544 24.41 -25.60 29.38
N ALA A 545 25.66 -25.29 29.75
CA ALA A 545 26.11 -23.93 30.06
C ALA A 545 26.15 -23.00 28.84
N GLU A 546 26.54 -23.49 27.66
CA GLU A 546 26.50 -22.72 26.40
C GLU A 546 25.08 -22.55 25.86
N ALA A 547 24.23 -23.59 26.00
CA ALA A 547 22.83 -23.52 25.65
C ALA A 547 22.09 -22.49 26.53
N ASP A 548 22.39 -22.43 27.82
CA ASP A 548 21.84 -21.42 28.73
C ASP A 548 22.42 -20.03 28.49
N ALA A 549 23.70 -19.89 28.13
CA ALA A 549 24.27 -18.62 27.71
C ALA A 549 23.65 -18.11 26.40
N HIS A 550 23.38 -18.98 25.43
CA HIS A 550 22.66 -18.64 24.19
C HIS A 550 21.20 -18.28 24.47
N ARG A 551 20.55 -18.96 25.40
CA ARG A 551 19.19 -18.68 25.86
C ARG A 551 19.12 -17.36 26.61
N ALA A 552 20.13 -17.07 27.48
CA ALA A 552 20.28 -15.79 28.17
C ALA A 552 20.57 -14.63 27.21
N LYS A 553 21.40 -14.86 26.17
CA LYS A 553 21.67 -13.86 25.11
C LYS A 553 20.44 -13.58 24.24
N ARG A 554 19.62 -14.61 23.93
CA ARG A 554 18.31 -14.43 23.27
C ARG A 554 17.33 -13.71 24.18
N LYS A 555 17.34 -13.99 25.49
CA LYS A 555 16.50 -13.34 26.49
C LYS A 555 16.92 -11.87 26.66
N ARG A 556 18.21 -11.55 26.74
CA ARG A 556 18.75 -10.17 26.76
C ARG A 556 18.42 -9.40 25.49
N ASN A 557 18.50 -10.02 24.30
CA ASN A 557 18.09 -9.38 23.04
C ASN A 557 16.55 -9.21 22.95
N ALA A 558 15.78 -10.04 23.64
CA ALA A 558 14.33 -9.86 23.79
C ALA A 558 14.00 -8.83 24.89
N GLU A 559 14.82 -8.70 25.94
CA GLU A 559 14.74 -7.68 27.00
C GLU A 559 15.15 -6.29 26.50
N ALA A 560 16.03 -6.18 25.50
CA ALA A 560 16.26 -4.91 24.80
C ALA A 560 14.98 -4.37 24.13
N TRP A 561 14.05 -5.24 23.78
CA TRP A 561 12.69 -4.89 23.34
C TRP A 561 11.76 -4.55 24.49
N SER A 562 11.90 -5.19 25.65
CA SER A 562 11.17 -4.84 26.88
C SER A 562 11.64 -3.53 27.48
N GLY A 563 12.93 -3.19 27.38
CA GLY A 563 13.48 -1.89 27.76
C GLY A 563 12.89 -0.73 26.94
N ASN A 564 12.59 -0.94 25.66
CA ASN A 564 11.84 0.02 24.85
C ASN A 564 10.36 0.11 25.29
N ARG A 565 9.78 -0.97 25.76
CA ARG A 565 8.42 -0.98 26.32
C ARG A 565 8.35 -0.27 27.66
N GLU A 566 9.29 -0.51 28.56
CA GLU A 566 9.43 0.24 29.82
C GLU A 566 9.70 1.73 29.60
N GLN A 567 10.52 2.08 28.61
CA GLN A 567 10.72 3.48 28.23
C GLN A 567 9.45 4.11 27.63
N GLN A 568 8.68 3.34 26.86
CA GLN A 568 7.37 3.78 26.36
C GLN A 568 6.35 3.92 27.49
N GLU A 569 6.27 2.96 28.40
CA GLU A 569 5.40 3.02 29.58
C GLU A 569 5.80 4.17 30.50
N THR A 570 7.10 4.43 30.68
CA THR A 570 7.61 5.58 31.46
C THR A 570 7.31 6.91 30.77
N ARG A 571 7.36 6.97 29.42
CA ARG A 571 6.95 8.15 28.64
C ARG A 571 5.44 8.40 28.72
N VAL A 572 4.63 7.35 28.67
CA VAL A 572 3.16 7.44 28.84
C VAL A 572 2.84 7.91 30.24
N ALA A 573 3.45 7.31 31.27
CA ALA A 573 3.26 7.72 32.66
C ALA A 573 3.68 9.19 32.93
N ARG A 574 4.78 9.66 32.32
CA ARG A 574 5.20 11.08 32.39
C ARG A 574 4.21 12.00 31.65
N ARG A 575 3.66 11.56 30.53
CA ARG A 575 2.66 12.30 29.76
C ARG A 575 1.35 12.42 30.54
N ASP A 576 0.88 11.32 31.14
CA ASP A 576 -0.31 11.29 31.98
C ASP A 576 -0.16 12.15 33.24
N LYS A 577 1.02 12.10 33.88
CA LYS A 577 1.34 12.97 35.01
C LYS A 577 1.33 14.45 34.61
N LYS A 578 1.86 14.80 33.44
CA LYS A 578 1.85 16.16 32.89
C LYS A 578 0.44 16.61 32.52
N GLN A 579 -0.39 15.68 32.00
CA GLN A 579 -1.78 15.95 31.70
C GLN A 579 -2.62 16.18 32.94
N ARG A 580 -2.47 15.32 33.98
CA ARG A 580 -3.12 15.51 35.29
C ARG A 580 -2.72 16.81 35.96
N LYS A 581 -1.44 17.23 35.83
CA LYS A 581 -0.99 18.53 36.35
C LYS A 581 -1.65 19.68 35.59
N ARG A 582 -1.75 19.62 34.25
CA ARG A 582 -2.45 20.64 33.45
C ARG A 582 -3.95 20.69 33.74
N GLU A 583 -4.58 19.54 33.97
CA GLU A 583 -5.99 19.46 34.33
C GLU A 583 -6.22 20.02 35.75
N ALA A 584 -5.31 19.78 36.70
CA ALA A 584 -5.36 20.37 38.00
C ALA A 584 -5.20 21.90 37.95
N GLU A 585 -4.21 22.42 37.20
CA GLU A 585 -4.00 23.85 36.98
C GLU A 585 -5.18 24.52 36.26
N ARG A 586 -5.86 23.77 35.35
CA ARG A 586 -7.08 24.22 34.68
C ARG A 586 -8.24 24.29 35.68
N ARG A 587 -8.41 23.27 36.54
CA ARG A 587 -9.45 23.27 37.59
C ARG A 587 -9.26 24.38 38.60
N GLU A 588 -8.01 24.73 38.92
CA GLU A 588 -7.72 25.85 39.83
C GLU A 588 -8.16 27.21 39.27
N LYS A 589 -8.05 27.37 37.94
CA LYS A 589 -8.43 28.59 37.20
C LYS A 589 -9.90 28.68 36.81
N MET A 590 -10.68 27.61 37.01
CA MET A 590 -12.11 27.57 36.68
C MET A 590 -12.92 28.35 37.71
N THR A 591 -13.95 29.05 37.20
CA THR A 591 -14.94 29.74 38.05
C THR A 591 -15.81 28.75 38.83
N GLY A 592 -16.49 29.22 39.87
CA GLY A 592 -17.34 28.37 40.73
C GLY A 592 -18.43 27.62 39.97
N GLU A 593 -19.04 28.27 38.95
CA GLU A 593 -20.07 27.67 38.12
C GLU A 593 -19.52 26.61 37.15
N GLU A 594 -18.32 26.82 36.60
CA GLU A 594 -17.66 25.84 35.74
C GLU A 594 -17.22 24.59 36.50
N LYS A 595 -16.79 24.75 37.78
CA LYS A 595 -16.47 23.63 38.68
C LYS A 595 -17.69 22.79 39.01
N ALA A 596 -18.85 23.43 39.22
CA ALA A 596 -20.10 22.72 39.46
C ALA A 596 -20.53 21.89 38.27
N ARG A 597 -20.48 22.44 37.06
CA ARG A 597 -20.80 21.72 35.81
C ARG A 597 -19.85 20.55 35.54
N ASP A 598 -18.56 20.71 35.85
CA ASP A 598 -17.55 19.63 35.66
C ASP A 598 -17.75 18.51 36.69
N MET A 599 -18.21 18.84 37.91
CA MET A 599 -18.57 17.88 38.97
C MET A 599 -19.83 17.10 38.58
N ASP A 600 -20.85 17.77 38.07
CA ASP A 600 -22.09 17.12 37.60
C ASP A 600 -21.84 16.18 36.44
N LEU A 601 -21.00 16.59 35.48
CA LEU A 601 -20.59 15.73 34.36
C LEU A 601 -19.78 14.52 34.82
N ALA A 602 -18.88 14.71 35.79
CA ALA A 602 -18.06 13.63 36.35
C ALA A 602 -18.93 12.62 37.15
N GLN A 603 -19.97 13.09 37.87
CA GLN A 603 -20.92 12.23 38.56
C GLN A 603 -21.78 11.43 37.57
N LEU A 604 -22.24 12.07 36.49
CA LEU A 604 -23.00 11.41 35.42
C LEU A 604 -22.18 10.30 34.74
N LEU A 605 -20.92 10.60 34.40
CA LEU A 605 -19.99 9.61 33.83
C LEU A 605 -19.65 8.47 34.80
N ALA A 606 -19.56 8.75 36.09
CA ALA A 606 -19.34 7.73 37.13
C ALA A 606 -20.58 6.84 37.30
N ALA A 607 -21.78 7.41 37.22
CA ALA A 607 -23.04 6.66 37.28
C ALA A 607 -23.18 5.73 36.07
N ILE A 608 -22.92 6.23 34.85
CA ILE A 608 -22.92 5.42 33.60
C ILE A 608 -21.89 4.27 33.67
N ARG A 609 -20.68 4.54 34.17
CA ARG A 609 -19.66 3.49 34.36
C ARG A 609 -20.09 2.44 35.37
N LYS A 610 -20.75 2.82 36.45
CA LYS A 610 -21.24 1.91 37.48
C LYS A 610 -22.41 1.08 36.99
N GLU A 611 -23.26 1.64 36.13
CA GLU A 611 -24.36 0.96 35.47
C GLU A 611 -23.85 -0.05 34.44
N ASN A 612 -22.88 0.32 33.62
CA ASN A 612 -22.22 -0.57 32.69
C ASN A 612 -21.45 -1.70 33.42
N GLN A 613 -20.75 -1.42 34.52
CA GLN A 613 -20.13 -2.46 35.32
C GLN A 613 -21.14 -3.43 35.94
N LYS A 614 -22.31 -2.96 36.38
CA LYS A 614 -23.40 -3.84 36.85
C LYS A 614 -24.00 -4.70 35.74
N LYS A 615 -24.14 -4.15 34.51
CA LYS A 615 -24.56 -4.95 33.35
C LYS A 615 -23.56 -6.05 32.96
N TYR A 616 -22.26 -5.77 33.10
CA TYR A 616 -21.20 -6.77 32.86
C TYR A 616 -21.01 -7.77 34.01
N ALA A 617 -21.37 -7.43 35.24
CA ALA A 617 -21.26 -8.32 36.40
C ALA A 617 -22.44 -9.30 36.55
N ASN A 618 -23.59 -9.01 35.98
CA ASN A 618 -24.76 -9.88 35.93
C ASN A 618 -24.81 -10.64 34.57
N GLY A 619 -23.70 -11.27 34.20
CA GLY A 619 -23.58 -12.06 32.98
C GLY A 619 -24.56 -13.23 32.96
N GLY A 620 -25.55 -13.13 32.15
CA GLY A 620 -26.49 -14.17 31.76
C GLY A 620 -27.28 -13.68 30.59
N ASN A 621 -27.05 -14.31 29.46
CA ASN A 621 -27.89 -14.44 28.26
C ASN A 621 -28.84 -13.31 27.86
N ASP A 622 -28.74 -13.07 26.57
CA ASP A 622 -29.74 -12.64 25.59
C ASP A 622 -29.96 -11.13 25.39
N ASP A 623 -29.79 -10.83 24.12
CA ASP A 623 -30.50 -9.89 23.25
C ASP A 623 -30.12 -8.41 23.17
N GLU A 624 -29.88 -8.08 21.91
CA GLU A 624 -30.06 -6.78 21.23
C GLU A 624 -29.24 -5.57 21.69
N PHE A 625 -28.18 -5.35 20.93
CA PHE A 625 -27.48 -4.07 20.89
C PHE A 625 -28.04 -3.23 19.73
N GLU A 626 -29.02 -2.39 20.04
CA GLU A 626 -29.36 -1.24 19.19
C GLU A 626 -28.25 -0.20 19.29
N GLY A 627 -27.62 0.11 18.13
CA GLY A 627 -26.58 1.11 18.01
C GLY A 627 -27.12 2.52 18.19
N PHE A 628 -26.32 3.37 18.79
CA PHE A 628 -26.48 4.82 18.76
C PHE A 628 -25.72 5.42 17.57
N ASP A 629 -26.40 6.33 16.86
CA ASP A 629 -25.98 7.18 15.75
C ASP A 629 -24.68 7.99 15.97
#